data_aa40e368272ee88bea5e8b46685838bb
#
_entry.id   aa40e368272ee88bea5e8b46685838bb
#
_cell.length_a   1.000
_cell.length_b   1.000
_cell.length_c   1.000
_cell.angle_alpha   90.00
_cell.angle_beta   90.00
_cell.angle_gamma   90.00
#
_symmetry.space_group_name_H-M   'P 1'
#
loop_
_entity.id
_entity.type
_entity.pdbx_description
1 polymer ?
#
loop_
_entity_poly.entity_id
_entity_poly.type
_entity_poly.pdbx_seq_one_letter_code
_entity_poly.pdbx_strand_id
1 'polypeptide(L)'
;KAMGKKNKEILDKEYVPFEAGMKANGFGNAAIKRLWDVLIPFSDYAFNRAHSAGYGVVSYWTAYLKANYPTEYMAALLTSVRDDKDKSALYLSECRRMGIQVLPPDVNESDAEYTPRGTDIRFGLAAIRNVGEGVVASIKSGRDAKGRYQSFGDFLAKVDAQVCNKKTIESLVKAGAFDSLGHTRKGLMAVYLEAIDSVIETKRAEAIGQFDLFGGESATSVS
;
A
#
# COMPACT_ATOMS: atom_id res chain seq x y z
N LYS A 1 -29.90 -16.03 7.52
CA LYS A 1 -29.61 -14.96 8.52
C LYS A 1 -29.81 -15.44 9.97
N ALA A 2 -30.94 -16.11 10.32
CA ALA A 2 -31.23 -16.63 11.65
C ALA A 2 -30.15 -17.62 12.14
N MET A 3 -29.80 -18.60 11.32
CA MET A 3 -28.81 -19.62 11.63
C MET A 3 -27.40 -19.05 11.84
N GLY A 4 -26.99 -18.03 11.09
CA GLY A 4 -25.67 -17.42 11.23
C GLY A 4 -25.48 -16.49 12.45
N LYS A 5 -26.58 -16.08 13.12
CA LYS A 5 -26.54 -15.19 14.29
C LYS A 5 -26.68 -15.92 15.64
N LYS A 6 -26.87 -17.24 15.64
CA LYS A 6 -27.07 -18.08 16.85
C LYS A 6 -28.11 -17.51 17.82
N ASN A 7 -29.14 -16.85 17.30
CA ASN A 7 -30.19 -16.24 18.13
C ASN A 7 -31.43 -17.11 18.10
N LYS A 8 -31.73 -17.73 19.28
CA LYS A 8 -32.84 -18.65 19.43
C LYS A 8 -34.20 -17.99 19.18
N GLU A 9 -34.38 -16.76 19.63
CA GLU A 9 -35.64 -16.01 19.42
C GLU A 9 -35.94 -15.76 17.93
N ILE A 10 -34.89 -15.55 17.12
CA ILE A 10 -35.03 -15.38 15.67
C ILE A 10 -35.39 -16.71 15.03
N LEU A 11 -34.78 -17.83 15.48
CA LEU A 11 -35.10 -19.16 15.01
C LEU A 11 -36.55 -19.51 15.29
N ASP A 12 -37.03 -19.29 16.53
CA ASP A 12 -38.40 -19.56 16.91
C ASP A 12 -39.42 -18.75 16.07
N LYS A 13 -39.11 -17.51 15.73
CA LYS A 13 -39.94 -16.69 14.84
C LYS A 13 -39.96 -17.22 13.41
N GLU A 14 -38.88 -17.76 12.92
CA GLU A 14 -38.76 -18.31 11.56
C GLU A 14 -39.46 -19.67 11.40
N TYR A 15 -39.80 -20.36 12.50
CA TYR A 15 -40.54 -21.61 12.40
C TYR A 15 -41.92 -21.45 11.76
N VAL A 16 -42.65 -20.39 12.12
CA VAL A 16 -44.00 -20.14 11.60
C VAL A 16 -44.06 -20.03 10.07
N PRO A 17 -43.28 -19.15 9.44
CA PRO A 17 -43.26 -19.06 7.97
C PRO A 17 -42.67 -20.32 7.33
N PHE A 18 -41.72 -21.01 7.96
CA PHE A 18 -41.18 -22.28 7.49
C PHE A 18 -42.27 -23.38 7.47
N GLU A 19 -42.99 -23.56 8.55
CA GLU A 19 -44.11 -24.54 8.65
C GLU A 19 -45.17 -24.24 7.60
N ALA A 20 -45.58 -22.96 7.45
CA ALA A 20 -46.58 -22.54 6.45
C ALA A 20 -46.14 -22.86 5.04
N GLY A 21 -44.88 -22.53 4.70
CA GLY A 21 -44.32 -22.82 3.38
C GLY A 21 -44.20 -24.29 3.06
N MET A 22 -43.80 -25.11 4.05
CA MET A 22 -43.74 -26.57 3.89
C MET A 22 -45.11 -27.19 3.71
N LYS A 23 -46.14 -26.75 4.46
CA LYS A 23 -47.52 -27.20 4.32
C LYS A 23 -48.08 -26.83 2.93
N ALA A 24 -47.82 -25.63 2.44
CA ALA A 24 -48.23 -25.20 1.12
C ALA A 24 -47.62 -26.05 0.01
N ASN A 25 -46.49 -26.68 0.23
CA ASN A 25 -45.82 -27.60 -0.68
C ASN A 25 -46.18 -29.08 -0.43
N GLY A 26 -47.20 -29.37 0.39
CA GLY A 26 -47.75 -30.71 0.57
C GLY A 26 -47.00 -31.57 1.59
N PHE A 27 -46.10 -31.02 2.40
CA PHE A 27 -45.41 -31.80 3.45
C PHE A 27 -46.27 -31.94 4.71
N GLY A 28 -46.29 -33.13 5.27
CA GLY A 28 -47.02 -33.43 6.51
C GLY A 28 -46.26 -32.93 7.76
N ASN A 29 -46.99 -32.69 8.85
CA ASN A 29 -46.47 -32.17 10.11
C ASN A 29 -45.26 -32.97 10.68
N ALA A 30 -45.27 -34.30 10.53
CA ALA A 30 -44.13 -35.13 10.99
C ALA A 30 -42.82 -34.84 10.23
N ALA A 31 -42.92 -34.64 8.91
CA ALA A 31 -41.77 -34.31 8.07
C ALA A 31 -41.23 -32.90 8.38
N ILE A 32 -42.14 -31.94 8.57
CA ILE A 32 -41.83 -30.55 8.91
C ILE A 32 -41.07 -30.50 10.24
N LYS A 33 -41.63 -31.16 11.28
CA LYS A 33 -41.00 -31.21 12.60
C LYS A 33 -39.64 -31.90 12.56
N ARG A 34 -39.52 -33.04 11.88
CA ARG A 34 -38.26 -33.78 11.76
C ARG A 34 -37.19 -32.94 11.08
N LEU A 35 -37.54 -32.20 10.03
CA LEU A 35 -36.59 -31.32 9.35
C LEU A 35 -36.18 -30.16 10.24
N TRP A 36 -37.12 -29.55 10.96
CA TRP A 36 -36.82 -28.47 11.89
C TRP A 36 -35.91 -28.91 13.03
N ASP A 37 -36.17 -30.08 13.60
CA ASP A 37 -35.35 -30.68 14.66
C ASP A 37 -33.91 -30.96 14.19
N VAL A 38 -33.68 -31.17 12.89
CA VAL A 38 -32.34 -31.26 12.29
C VAL A 38 -31.71 -29.89 12.10
N LEU A 39 -32.52 -28.88 11.78
CA LEU A 39 -32.00 -27.50 11.53
C LEU A 39 -31.57 -26.79 12.83
N ILE A 40 -32.23 -27.05 13.96
CA ILE A 40 -31.89 -26.41 15.24
C ILE A 40 -30.44 -26.68 15.66
N PRO A 41 -29.97 -27.95 15.78
CA PRO A 41 -28.57 -28.23 16.12
C PRO A 41 -27.59 -27.65 15.07
N PHE A 42 -27.99 -27.60 13.81
CA PHE A 42 -27.19 -27.00 12.74
C PHE A 42 -26.97 -25.49 12.93
N SER A 43 -27.89 -24.80 13.60
CA SER A 43 -27.75 -23.37 13.90
C SER A 43 -26.61 -23.08 14.87
N ASP A 44 -26.28 -24.03 15.75
CA ASP A 44 -25.17 -23.93 16.69
C ASP A 44 -23.79 -24.24 16.02
N TYR A 45 -23.82 -25.04 14.96
CA TYR A 45 -22.63 -25.54 14.26
C TYR A 45 -22.61 -25.23 12.75
N ALA A 46 -23.39 -24.25 12.28
CA ALA A 46 -23.45 -23.87 10.86
C ALA A 46 -22.14 -23.22 10.41
N PHE A 47 -21.02 -23.93 10.55
CA PHE A 47 -19.73 -23.50 10.05
C PHE A 47 -19.25 -24.44 8.95
N ASN A 48 -18.94 -23.88 7.79
CA ASN A 48 -18.46 -24.67 6.67
C ASN A 48 -17.04 -25.20 6.97
N ARG A 49 -16.92 -26.52 7.20
CA ARG A 49 -15.61 -27.17 7.45
C ARG A 49 -14.61 -26.95 6.34
N ALA A 50 -15.04 -26.94 5.08
CA ALA A 50 -14.16 -26.66 3.93
C ALA A 50 -13.60 -25.24 4.01
N HIS A 51 -14.42 -24.27 4.43
CA HIS A 51 -13.99 -22.89 4.67
C HIS A 51 -12.95 -22.83 5.81
N SER A 52 -13.20 -23.50 6.94
CA SER A 52 -12.24 -23.59 8.05
C SER A 52 -10.92 -24.20 7.63
N ALA A 53 -10.97 -25.30 6.86
CA ALA A 53 -9.76 -25.98 6.39
C ALA A 53 -8.95 -25.07 5.45
N GLY A 54 -9.63 -24.39 4.50
CA GLY A 54 -8.97 -23.44 3.60
C GLY A 54 -8.30 -22.29 4.35
N TYR A 55 -9.02 -21.66 5.28
CA TYR A 55 -8.44 -20.59 6.10
C TYR A 55 -7.37 -21.06 7.08
N GLY A 56 -7.47 -22.30 7.56
CA GLY A 56 -6.43 -22.93 8.36
C GLY A 56 -5.11 -23.06 7.60
N VAL A 57 -5.17 -23.45 6.33
CA VAL A 57 -3.99 -23.50 5.46
C VAL A 57 -3.41 -22.10 5.22
N VAL A 58 -4.24 -21.10 4.93
CA VAL A 58 -3.79 -19.71 4.76
C VAL A 58 -3.13 -19.19 6.05
N SER A 59 -3.73 -19.46 7.21
CA SER A 59 -3.16 -19.07 8.51
C SER A 59 -1.80 -19.74 8.76
N TYR A 60 -1.67 -21.00 8.39
CA TYR A 60 -0.40 -21.72 8.47
C TYR A 60 0.66 -21.09 7.54
N TRP A 61 0.31 -20.79 6.29
CA TRP A 61 1.24 -20.15 5.35
C TRP A 61 1.73 -18.81 5.84
N THR A 62 0.83 -17.95 6.34
CA THR A 62 1.22 -16.63 6.87
C THR A 62 2.13 -16.76 8.08
N ALA A 63 1.86 -17.69 8.98
CA ALA A 63 2.71 -17.97 10.14
C ALA A 63 4.09 -18.52 9.71
N TYR A 64 4.11 -19.44 8.76
CA TYR A 64 5.33 -20.01 8.21
C TYR A 64 6.20 -18.95 7.53
N LEU A 65 5.61 -18.13 6.65
CA LEU A 65 6.32 -17.05 5.97
C LEU A 65 6.88 -16.03 6.97
N LYS A 66 6.09 -15.64 7.96
CA LYS A 66 6.56 -14.72 9.02
C LYS A 66 7.71 -15.28 9.83
N ALA A 67 7.73 -16.60 10.09
CA ALA A 67 8.76 -17.25 10.88
C ALA A 67 10.06 -17.47 10.09
N ASN A 68 9.98 -17.80 8.81
CA ASN A 68 11.12 -18.21 7.99
C ASN A 68 11.62 -17.12 7.03
N TYR A 69 10.73 -16.17 6.65
CA TYR A 69 11.00 -15.05 5.72
C TYR A 69 10.43 -13.75 6.29
N PRO A 70 10.87 -13.34 7.51
CA PRO A 70 10.24 -12.25 8.23
C PRO A 70 10.30 -10.92 7.49
N THR A 71 11.40 -10.60 6.84
CA THR A 71 11.60 -9.33 6.13
C THR A 71 10.68 -9.24 4.92
N GLU A 72 10.63 -10.29 4.10
CA GLU A 72 9.77 -10.36 2.92
C GLU A 72 8.29 -10.33 3.30
N TYR A 73 7.93 -11.10 4.35
CA TYR A 73 6.56 -11.13 4.85
C TYR A 73 6.10 -9.76 5.35
N MET A 74 6.93 -9.08 6.15
CA MET A 74 6.60 -7.76 6.69
C MET A 74 6.57 -6.67 5.61
N ALA A 75 7.44 -6.76 4.60
CA ALA A 75 7.39 -5.85 3.45
C ALA A 75 6.07 -6.00 2.66
N ALA A 76 5.66 -7.23 2.38
CA ALA A 76 4.38 -7.51 1.71
C ALA A 76 3.19 -7.07 2.56
N LEU A 77 3.24 -7.30 3.87
CA LEU A 77 2.18 -6.90 4.81
C LEU A 77 2.05 -5.37 4.87
N LEU A 78 3.15 -4.62 5.00
CA LEU A 78 3.16 -3.16 4.97
C LEU A 78 2.63 -2.61 3.64
N THR A 79 2.99 -3.23 2.52
CA THR A 79 2.47 -2.87 1.19
C THR A 79 0.95 -3.05 1.13
N SER A 80 0.42 -4.14 1.66
CA SER A 80 -1.01 -4.45 1.64
C SER A 80 -1.88 -3.47 2.43
N VAL A 81 -1.29 -2.75 3.39
CA VAL A 81 -1.99 -1.81 4.28
C VAL A 81 -1.51 -0.36 4.12
N ARG A 82 -0.79 -0.04 3.05
CA ARG A 82 -0.18 1.30 2.84
C ARG A 82 -1.15 2.47 2.97
N ASP A 83 -2.43 2.23 2.66
CA ASP A 83 -3.49 3.25 2.73
C ASP A 83 -4.20 3.30 4.10
N ASP A 84 -3.91 2.36 5.01
CA ASP A 84 -4.46 2.27 6.36
C ASP A 84 -3.40 2.69 7.38
N LYS A 85 -3.53 3.91 7.91
CA LYS A 85 -2.54 4.50 8.83
C LYS A 85 -2.39 3.72 10.13
N ASP A 86 -3.50 3.22 10.67
CA ASP A 86 -3.51 2.54 11.98
C ASP A 86 -2.83 1.19 11.86
N LYS A 87 -3.15 0.43 10.81
CA LYS A 87 -2.47 -0.84 10.53
C LYS A 87 -1.02 -0.65 10.15
N SER A 88 -0.69 0.38 9.37
CA SER A 88 0.70 0.70 9.04
C SER A 88 1.52 0.99 10.30
N ALA A 89 0.99 1.79 11.23
CA ALA A 89 1.64 2.07 12.51
C ALA A 89 1.85 0.80 13.35
N LEU A 90 0.83 -0.08 13.41
CA LEU A 90 0.88 -1.36 14.10
C LEU A 90 2.00 -2.25 13.52
N TYR A 91 2.05 -2.41 12.21
CA TYR A 91 3.03 -3.29 11.56
C TYR A 91 4.44 -2.70 11.53
N LEU A 92 4.61 -1.38 11.48
CA LEU A 92 5.90 -0.73 11.71
C LEU A 92 6.42 -0.96 13.13
N SER A 93 5.53 -0.97 14.13
CA SER A 93 5.89 -1.35 15.50
C SER A 93 6.29 -2.81 15.61
N GLU A 94 5.60 -3.71 14.88
CA GLU A 94 5.94 -5.13 14.83
C GLU A 94 7.32 -5.37 14.17
N CYS A 95 7.64 -4.66 13.07
CA CYS A 95 8.97 -4.71 12.47
C CYS A 95 10.05 -4.37 13.49
N ARG A 96 9.87 -3.28 14.26
CA ARG A 96 10.81 -2.89 15.34
C ARG A 96 10.96 -3.97 16.40
N ARG A 97 9.86 -4.59 16.83
CA ARG A 97 9.87 -5.70 17.79
C ARG A 97 10.64 -6.92 17.27
N MET A 98 10.59 -7.16 15.97
CA MET A 98 11.30 -8.25 15.28
C MET A 98 12.76 -7.90 14.95
N GLY A 99 13.24 -6.71 15.27
CA GLY A 99 14.59 -6.25 14.91
C GLY A 99 14.77 -5.86 13.44
N ILE A 100 13.68 -5.71 12.68
CA ILE A 100 13.68 -5.31 11.28
C ILE A 100 13.61 -3.78 11.22
N GLN A 101 14.60 -3.12 10.63
CA GLN A 101 14.56 -1.69 10.40
C GLN A 101 13.75 -1.38 9.15
N VAL A 102 12.89 -0.37 9.22
CA VAL A 102 12.25 0.19 8.03
C VAL A 102 13.00 1.47 7.66
N LEU A 103 13.82 1.36 6.62
CA LEU A 103 14.67 2.43 6.14
C LEU A 103 13.82 3.52 5.48
N PRO A 104 14.20 4.80 5.59
CA PRO A 104 13.49 5.91 4.94
C PRO A 104 13.32 5.69 3.44
N PRO A 105 12.33 6.32 2.79
CA PRO A 105 12.26 6.32 1.34
C PRO A 105 13.48 6.99 0.73
N ASP A 106 13.87 6.57 -0.48
CA ASP A 106 15.04 7.08 -1.18
C ASP A 106 14.77 7.06 -2.70
N VAL A 107 14.93 8.18 -3.37
CA VAL A 107 14.68 8.28 -4.82
C VAL A 107 15.59 7.37 -5.65
N ASN A 108 16.77 7.01 -5.12
CA ASN A 108 17.73 6.13 -5.76
C ASN A 108 17.55 4.64 -5.44
N GLU A 109 16.87 4.31 -4.32
CA GLU A 109 16.81 2.95 -3.79
C GLU A 109 15.38 2.37 -3.76
N SER A 110 14.38 3.23 -3.53
CA SER A 110 13.01 2.78 -3.31
C SER A 110 12.32 2.38 -4.61
N ASP A 111 11.45 1.39 -4.48
CA ASP A 111 10.44 1.02 -5.45
C ASP A 111 9.07 1.61 -5.05
N ALA A 112 8.00 1.27 -5.79
CA ALA A 112 6.66 1.70 -5.44
C ALA A 112 6.21 1.11 -4.11
N GLU A 113 6.48 -0.17 -3.90
CA GLU A 113 6.12 -0.94 -2.72
C GLU A 113 7.26 -1.00 -1.70
N TYR A 114 6.96 -1.43 -0.48
CA TYR A 114 7.98 -1.79 0.49
C TYR A 114 8.78 -2.98 -0.03
N THR A 115 10.10 -2.89 -0.01
CA THR A 115 10.99 -3.92 -0.56
C THR A 115 12.01 -4.39 0.47
N PRO A 116 12.27 -5.70 0.56
CA PRO A 116 13.34 -6.23 1.39
C PRO A 116 14.71 -5.71 0.91
N ARG A 117 15.57 -5.39 1.88
CA ARG A 117 16.97 -5.01 1.65
C ARG A 117 17.84 -5.70 2.71
N GLY A 118 18.29 -6.92 2.40
CA GLY A 118 18.95 -7.77 3.39
C GLY A 118 17.99 -8.12 4.53
N THR A 119 18.36 -7.74 5.75
CA THR A 119 17.54 -7.94 6.97
C THR A 119 16.54 -6.80 7.23
N ASP A 120 16.58 -5.75 6.41
CA ASP A 120 15.78 -4.54 6.57
C ASP A 120 14.76 -4.37 5.44
N ILE A 121 13.87 -3.38 5.59
CA ILE A 121 12.85 -3.06 4.59
C ILE A 121 13.06 -1.62 4.12
N ARG A 122 13.13 -1.38 2.82
CA ARG A 122 13.09 -0.04 2.24
C ARG A 122 11.65 0.44 2.12
N PHE A 123 11.37 1.66 2.57
CA PHE A 123 10.05 2.29 2.46
C PHE A 123 9.67 2.52 0.99
N GLY A 124 8.45 2.13 0.61
CA GLY A 124 7.92 2.29 -0.74
C GLY A 124 7.50 3.72 -1.05
N LEU A 125 7.88 4.25 -2.22
CA LEU A 125 7.55 5.63 -2.61
C LEU A 125 6.04 5.85 -2.75
N ALA A 126 5.28 4.86 -3.21
CA ALA A 126 3.83 4.97 -3.37
C ALA A 126 3.05 5.01 -2.04
N ALA A 127 3.70 4.68 -0.91
CA ALA A 127 3.12 4.87 0.42
C ALA A 127 3.25 6.31 0.93
N ILE A 128 3.98 7.17 0.22
CA ILE A 128 4.08 8.60 0.54
C ILE A 128 2.83 9.32 -0.02
N ARG A 129 2.16 10.08 0.81
CA ARG A 129 1.00 10.86 0.38
C ARG A 129 1.35 11.79 -0.80
N ASN A 130 0.46 11.88 -1.78
CA ASN A 130 0.63 12.63 -3.04
C ASN A 130 1.71 12.08 -3.98
N VAL A 131 2.21 10.87 -3.76
CA VAL A 131 3.14 10.18 -4.66
C VAL A 131 2.41 8.97 -5.25
N GLY A 132 1.87 9.13 -6.46
CA GLY A 132 1.17 8.06 -7.17
C GLY A 132 2.12 7.11 -7.90
N GLU A 133 1.61 5.95 -8.30
CA GLU A 133 2.41 4.93 -9.00
C GLU A 133 3.03 5.44 -10.30
N GLY A 134 2.34 6.31 -11.06
CA GLY A 134 2.88 6.93 -12.26
C GLY A 134 4.09 7.83 -11.98
N VAL A 135 4.08 8.56 -10.85
CA VAL A 135 5.24 9.34 -10.39
C VAL A 135 6.41 8.43 -10.07
N VAL A 136 6.16 7.34 -9.36
CA VAL A 136 7.22 6.37 -9.01
C VAL A 136 7.78 5.70 -10.24
N ALA A 137 6.94 5.33 -11.20
CA ALA A 137 7.38 4.76 -12.47
C ALA A 137 8.33 5.72 -13.23
N SER A 138 8.00 7.01 -13.29
CA SER A 138 8.86 8.01 -13.89
C SER A 138 10.18 8.20 -13.13
N ILE A 139 10.16 8.21 -11.79
CA ILE A 139 11.38 8.25 -10.97
C ILE A 139 12.27 7.04 -11.27
N LYS A 140 11.70 5.84 -11.31
CA LYS A 140 12.46 4.61 -11.65
C LYS A 140 13.04 4.69 -13.06
N SER A 141 12.22 5.00 -14.04
CA SER A 141 12.65 5.12 -15.44
C SER A 141 13.76 6.16 -15.60
N GLY A 142 13.66 7.28 -14.91
CA GLY A 142 14.68 8.33 -14.93
C GLY A 142 16.04 7.84 -14.42
N ARG A 143 16.07 7.14 -13.27
CA ARG A 143 17.32 6.60 -12.71
C ARG A 143 17.88 5.43 -13.52
N ASP A 144 17.00 4.59 -14.10
CA ASP A 144 17.42 3.42 -14.88
C ASP A 144 18.01 3.86 -16.24
N ALA A 145 17.41 4.87 -16.89
CA ALA A 145 17.85 5.36 -18.19
C ALA A 145 19.02 6.36 -18.11
N LYS A 146 19.05 7.22 -17.09
CA LYS A 146 19.99 8.36 -16.98
C LYS A 146 20.97 8.22 -15.80
N GLY A 147 20.96 7.09 -15.11
CA GLY A 147 21.79 6.83 -13.93
C GLY A 147 21.24 7.45 -12.64
N ARG A 148 21.87 7.10 -11.52
CA ARG A 148 21.49 7.57 -10.17
C ARG A 148 21.42 9.09 -10.12
N TYR A 149 20.51 9.58 -9.30
CA TYR A 149 20.39 11.00 -8.99
C TYR A 149 21.54 11.42 -8.07
N GLN A 150 22.27 12.45 -8.47
CA GLN A 150 23.45 12.96 -7.73
C GLN A 150 23.11 14.15 -6.83
N SER A 151 22.09 14.92 -7.19
CA SER A 151 21.62 16.09 -6.46
C SER A 151 20.12 16.28 -6.69
N PHE A 152 19.51 17.21 -5.94
CA PHE A 152 18.12 17.59 -6.14
C PHE A 152 17.87 18.20 -7.52
N GLY A 153 18.78 19.05 -8.02
CA GLY A 153 18.71 19.61 -9.37
C GLY A 153 18.81 18.53 -10.45
N ASP A 154 19.75 17.58 -10.31
CA ASP A 154 19.90 16.44 -11.20
C ASP A 154 18.63 15.55 -11.22
N PHE A 155 17.99 15.34 -10.06
CA PHE A 155 16.70 14.65 -9.99
C PHE A 155 15.64 15.37 -10.82
N LEU A 156 15.44 16.67 -10.60
CA LEU A 156 14.43 17.46 -11.32
C LEU A 156 14.69 17.48 -12.84
N ALA A 157 15.94 17.50 -13.26
CA ALA A 157 16.33 17.47 -14.68
C ALA A 157 16.01 16.10 -15.31
N LYS A 158 16.28 15.00 -14.62
CA LYS A 158 16.15 13.63 -15.16
C LYS A 158 14.73 13.09 -15.20
N VAL A 159 13.86 13.47 -14.23
CA VAL A 159 12.47 13.00 -14.17
C VAL A 159 11.57 13.72 -15.17
N ASP A 160 10.41 13.13 -15.48
CA ASP A 160 9.41 13.77 -16.33
C ASP A 160 8.79 15.01 -15.66
N ALA A 161 8.33 15.97 -16.48
CA ALA A 161 7.71 17.20 -15.98
C ALA A 161 6.51 16.96 -15.04
N GLN A 162 5.77 15.88 -15.24
CA GLN A 162 4.65 15.50 -14.36
C GLN A 162 5.09 15.21 -12.91
N VAL A 163 6.31 14.75 -12.69
CA VAL A 163 6.88 14.50 -11.34
C VAL A 163 7.18 15.82 -10.65
N CYS A 164 7.52 16.87 -11.41
CA CYS A 164 7.85 18.20 -10.89
C CYS A 164 6.61 18.95 -10.34
N ASN A 165 5.63 18.24 -9.79
CA ASN A 165 4.47 18.82 -9.12
C ASN A 165 4.86 19.28 -7.70
N LYS A 166 4.51 20.51 -7.33
CA LYS A 166 4.86 21.12 -6.05
C LYS A 166 4.47 20.27 -4.84
N LYS A 167 3.26 19.67 -4.85
CA LYS A 167 2.79 18.81 -3.74
C LYS A 167 3.53 17.47 -3.67
N THR A 168 3.84 16.89 -4.81
CA THR A 168 4.62 15.65 -4.90
C THR A 168 6.03 15.84 -4.36
N ILE A 169 6.73 16.88 -4.84
CA ILE A 169 8.09 17.18 -4.39
C ILE A 169 8.11 17.54 -2.90
N GLU A 170 7.18 18.36 -2.44
CA GLU A 170 7.04 18.68 -1.01
C GLU A 170 6.90 17.41 -0.16
N SER A 171 6.05 16.47 -0.61
CA SER A 171 5.83 15.21 0.11
C SER A 171 7.08 14.33 0.12
N LEU A 172 7.81 14.23 -0.99
CA LEU A 172 9.07 13.49 -1.09
C LEU A 172 10.14 14.11 -0.17
N VAL A 173 10.30 15.43 -0.16
CA VAL A 173 11.24 16.13 0.74
C VAL A 173 10.89 15.87 2.20
N LYS A 174 9.63 16.06 2.59
CA LYS A 174 9.18 15.83 3.99
C LYS A 174 9.36 14.38 4.43
N ALA A 175 9.17 13.43 3.53
CA ALA A 175 9.38 12.02 3.80
C ALA A 175 10.88 11.63 3.90
N GLY A 176 11.79 12.48 3.43
CA GLY A 176 13.22 12.22 3.45
C GLY A 176 13.74 11.44 2.23
N ALA A 177 12.98 11.43 1.13
CA ALA A 177 13.34 10.69 -0.08
C ALA A 177 14.62 11.22 -0.77
N PHE A 178 15.11 12.38 -0.39
CA PHE A 178 16.32 13.02 -0.90
C PHE A 178 17.49 13.04 0.12
N ASP A 179 17.33 12.43 1.29
CA ASP A 179 18.34 12.51 2.35
C ASP A 179 19.72 11.96 1.89
N SER A 180 19.71 10.95 1.01
CA SER A 180 20.95 10.37 0.44
C SER A 180 21.70 11.27 -0.52
N LEU A 181 21.09 12.39 -0.97
CA LEU A 181 21.70 13.33 -1.87
C LEU A 181 22.51 14.42 -1.15
N GLY A 182 22.64 14.34 0.18
CA GLY A 182 23.45 15.25 0.97
C GLY A 182 22.81 16.61 1.30
N HIS A 183 21.54 16.81 0.93
CA HIS A 183 20.79 18.04 1.24
C HIS A 183 19.95 17.89 2.50
N THR A 184 19.86 18.95 3.29
CA THR A 184 18.93 18.96 4.43
C THR A 184 17.49 19.16 3.96
N ARG A 185 16.54 18.47 4.59
CA ARG A 185 15.11 18.64 4.29
C ARG A 185 14.66 20.09 4.43
N LYS A 186 15.17 20.82 5.46
CA LYS A 186 14.88 22.25 5.66
C LYS A 186 15.41 23.11 4.50
N GLY A 187 16.62 22.83 4.03
CA GLY A 187 17.20 23.53 2.89
C GLY A 187 16.39 23.30 1.61
N LEU A 188 16.05 22.04 1.32
CA LEU A 188 15.21 21.72 0.18
C LEU A 188 13.83 22.38 0.25
N MET A 189 13.20 22.40 1.44
CA MET A 189 11.93 23.09 1.63
C MET A 189 11.98 24.60 1.42
N ALA A 190 13.15 25.23 1.53
CA ALA A 190 13.31 26.65 1.26
C ALA A 190 13.38 26.95 -0.24
N VAL A 191 13.96 26.05 -1.05
CA VAL A 191 14.31 26.33 -2.46
C VAL A 191 13.47 25.54 -3.49
N TYR A 192 12.71 24.50 -3.06
CA TYR A 192 12.09 23.56 -4.00
C TYR A 192 11.10 24.22 -4.98
N LEU A 193 10.40 25.28 -4.58
CA LEU A 193 9.43 25.97 -5.44
C LEU A 193 10.14 26.66 -6.62
N GLU A 194 11.19 27.42 -6.32
CA GLU A 194 11.98 28.13 -7.35
C GLU A 194 12.69 27.12 -8.27
N ALA A 195 13.25 26.06 -7.71
CA ALA A 195 13.90 25.01 -8.49
C ALA A 195 12.93 24.31 -9.45
N ILE A 196 11.69 24.02 -9.00
CA ILE A 196 10.66 23.43 -9.86
C ILE A 196 10.27 24.40 -10.99
N ASP A 197 10.00 25.66 -10.68
CA ASP A 197 9.55 26.64 -11.66
C ASP A 197 10.63 26.83 -12.74
N SER A 198 11.92 26.95 -12.39
CA SER A 198 13.05 27.02 -13.32
C SER A 198 13.15 25.79 -14.23
N VAL A 199 13.06 24.57 -13.66
CA VAL A 199 13.17 23.34 -14.46
C VAL A 199 11.97 23.16 -15.39
N ILE A 200 10.76 23.52 -14.96
CA ILE A 200 9.57 23.44 -15.83
C ILE A 200 9.72 24.38 -17.04
N GLU A 201 10.24 25.60 -16.84
CA GLU A 201 10.50 26.55 -17.94
C GLU A 201 11.50 25.94 -18.93
N THR A 202 12.62 25.39 -18.44
CA THR A 202 13.62 24.74 -19.28
C THR A 202 13.03 23.58 -20.10
N LYS A 203 12.31 22.66 -19.43
CA LYS A 203 11.67 21.51 -20.10
C LYS A 203 10.61 21.92 -21.12
N ARG A 204 9.90 23.01 -20.88
CA ARG A 204 8.96 23.57 -21.88
C ARG A 204 9.68 24.16 -23.09
N ALA A 205 10.77 24.89 -22.86
CA ALA A 205 11.60 25.45 -23.94
C ALA A 205 12.19 24.33 -24.83
N GLU A 206 12.71 23.28 -24.22
CA GLU A 206 13.21 22.09 -24.92
C GLU A 206 12.10 21.39 -25.74
N ALA A 207 10.91 21.25 -25.18
CA ALA A 207 9.76 20.61 -25.85
C ALA A 207 9.26 21.42 -27.08
N ILE A 208 9.45 22.74 -27.09
CA ILE A 208 9.06 23.62 -28.19
C ILE A 208 10.21 23.72 -29.24
N GLY A 209 11.36 23.06 -28.99
CA GLY A 209 12.53 23.12 -29.89
C GLY A 209 13.27 24.47 -29.84
N GLN A 210 13.04 25.23 -28.78
CA GLN A 210 13.78 26.47 -28.52
C GLN A 210 15.10 26.10 -27.86
N PHE A 211 16.14 25.90 -28.68
CA PHE A 211 17.51 25.77 -28.20
C PHE A 211 17.99 27.13 -27.74
N ASP A 212 18.58 27.21 -26.56
CA ASP A 212 19.23 28.41 -26.08
C ASP A 212 20.46 28.66 -26.96
N LEU A 213 20.40 29.72 -27.77
CA LEU A 213 21.47 30.09 -28.72
C LEU A 213 22.74 30.60 -28.01
N PHE A 214 22.66 30.83 -26.71
CA PHE A 214 23.74 31.26 -25.84
C PHE A 214 23.93 30.22 -24.73
N GLY A 215 24.60 29.11 -25.04
CA GLY A 215 24.98 28.08 -24.08
C GLY A 215 25.78 28.64 -22.90
N GLY A 216 25.12 29.37 -22.04
CA GLY A 216 25.63 29.80 -20.75
C GLY A 216 25.45 28.66 -19.76
N GLU A 217 26.55 28.08 -19.30
CA GLU A 217 26.62 27.30 -18.10
C GLU A 217 25.98 28.10 -16.92
N SER A 218 24.69 28.01 -16.74
CA SER A 218 24.11 28.37 -15.45
C SER A 218 24.40 27.25 -14.46
N ALA A 219 25.62 27.30 -13.94
CA ALA A 219 25.99 26.59 -12.77
C ALA A 219 25.04 27.01 -11.63
N THR A 220 23.95 26.32 -11.47
CA THR A 220 23.20 26.32 -10.22
C THR A 220 23.97 25.51 -9.21
N SER A 221 25.07 26.12 -8.72
CA SER A 221 25.70 25.70 -7.48
C SER A 221 24.79 26.08 -6.32
N VAL A 222 23.85 25.22 -5.99
CA VAL A 222 23.22 25.20 -4.68
C VAL A 222 24.09 24.31 -3.81
N SER A 223 25.10 24.92 -3.21
CA SER A 223 25.90 24.32 -2.13
C SER A 223 25.14 24.35 -0.82
#